data_02a7bfcb342137bccc71bb8464f28fec
#
_entry.id   02a7bfcb342137bccc71bb8464f28fec
#
_cell.length_a   1.000
_cell.length_b   1.000
_cell.length_c   1.000
_cell.angle_alpha   90.00
_cell.angle_beta   90.00
_cell.angle_gamma   90.00
#
_symmetry.space_group_name_H-M   'P 1'
#
loop_
_entity.id
_entity.type
_entity.pdbx_description
1 polymer ?
#
loop_
_entity_poly.entity_id
_entity_poly.type
_entity_poly.pdbx_seq_one_letter_code
_entity_poly.pdbx_strand_id
1 'polypeptide(L)' 'MLKVFLAEDEIVMREGIKNNIDWQGEGFEFVGDAGDGELAYPIIQKTRPDILITDIKMPFMDGLELSRLVKHELPETKII' A
#
# COMPACT_ATOMS: atom_id res chain seq x y z
N MET A 1 -8.07 -13.92 -5.10
CA MET A 1 -6.89 -13.58 -4.29
C MET A 1 -7.06 -12.22 -3.67
N LEU A 2 -6.54 -12.05 -2.45
CA LEU A 2 -6.56 -10.75 -1.80
C LEU A 2 -5.52 -9.82 -2.44
N LYS A 3 -5.92 -8.59 -2.73
CA LYS A 3 -5.06 -7.61 -3.37
C LYS A 3 -4.29 -6.82 -2.32
N VAL A 4 -2.99 -6.64 -2.53
CA VAL A 4 -2.11 -5.96 -1.59
C VAL A 4 -1.44 -4.77 -2.27
N PHE A 5 -1.43 -3.63 -1.58
CA PHE A 5 -0.72 -2.43 -2.01
C PHE A 5 0.29 -2.06 -0.93
N LEU A 6 1.47 -1.59 -1.36
CA LEU A 6 2.56 -1.22 -0.44
C LEU A 6 2.93 0.25 -0.61
N ALA A 7 2.88 1.02 0.48
CA ALA A 7 3.36 2.39 0.50
C ALA A 7 4.58 2.47 1.43
N GLU A 8 5.74 2.75 0.87
CA GLU A 8 7.00 2.78 1.59
C GLU A 8 7.95 3.73 0.87
N ASP A 9 8.47 4.74 1.58
CA ASP A 9 9.30 5.77 0.95
C ASP A 9 10.73 5.32 0.68
N GLU A 10 11.25 4.35 1.44
CA GLU A 10 12.61 3.88 1.23
C GLU A 10 12.66 2.86 0.10
N ILE A 11 13.36 3.23 -0.97
CA ILE A 11 13.37 2.42 -2.21
C ILE A 11 13.88 1.00 -1.96
N VAL A 12 14.97 0.87 -1.20
CA VAL A 12 15.57 -0.44 -0.94
C VAL A 12 14.60 -1.33 -0.17
N MET A 13 13.96 -0.78 0.85
CA MET A 13 12.99 -1.51 1.65
C MET A 13 11.77 -1.89 0.80
N ARG A 14 11.26 -0.94 0.01
CA ARG A 14 10.08 -1.17 -0.83
C ARG A 14 10.34 -2.28 -1.85
N GLU A 15 11.48 -2.20 -2.55
CA GLU A 15 11.86 -3.22 -3.53
C GLU A 15 12.12 -4.56 -2.86
N GLY A 16 12.72 -4.55 -1.66
CA GLY A 16 12.97 -5.77 -0.91
C GLY A 16 11.67 -6.49 -0.54
N ILE A 17 10.71 -5.76 -0.02
CA ILE A 17 9.41 -6.35 0.34
C ILE A 17 8.70 -6.85 -0.90
N LYS A 18 8.68 -6.03 -1.94
CA LYS A 18 7.99 -6.34 -3.18
C LYS A 18 8.54 -7.62 -3.84
N ASN A 19 9.86 -7.77 -3.86
CA ASN A 19 10.52 -8.80 -4.65
C ASN A 19 10.91 -10.05 -3.87
N ASN A 20 10.88 -10.04 -2.54
CA ASN A 20 11.32 -11.18 -1.73
C ASN A 20 10.18 -11.98 -1.12
N ILE A 21 8.96 -11.57 -1.33
CA ILE A 21 7.79 -12.31 -0.86
C ILE A 21 7.11 -12.93 -2.08
N ASP A 22 6.84 -14.20 -2.01
CA ASP A 22 6.08 -14.90 -3.05
C ASP A 22 4.58 -14.62 -2.83
N TRP A 23 4.16 -13.44 -3.24
CA TRP A 23 2.79 -12.98 -3.01
C TRP A 23 1.76 -13.96 -3.54
N GLN A 24 1.95 -14.37 -4.79
CA GLN A 24 1.00 -15.27 -5.43
C GLN A 24 0.97 -16.64 -4.74
N GLY A 25 2.14 -17.15 -4.35
CA GLY A 25 2.22 -18.41 -3.63
C GLY A 25 1.54 -18.38 -2.27
N GLU A 26 1.48 -17.18 -1.66
CA GLU A 26 0.83 -16.99 -0.36
C GLU A 26 -0.65 -16.60 -0.50
N GLY A 27 -1.19 -16.57 -1.70
CA GLY A 27 -2.59 -16.27 -1.92
C GLY A 27 -2.91 -14.80 -2.13
N PHE A 28 -1.90 -13.98 -2.43
CA PHE A 28 -2.09 -12.55 -2.63
C PHE A 28 -1.78 -12.12 -4.04
N GLU A 29 -2.41 -11.02 -4.46
CA GLU A 29 -2.08 -10.35 -5.70
C GLU A 29 -1.48 -8.99 -5.35
N PHE A 30 -0.22 -8.78 -5.71
CA PHE A 30 0.46 -7.49 -5.47
C PHE A 30 0.02 -6.52 -6.56
N VAL A 31 -0.76 -5.50 -6.20
CA VAL A 31 -1.39 -4.63 -7.19
C VAL A 31 -0.69 -3.30 -7.39
N GLY A 32 0.27 -2.95 -6.53
CA GLY A 32 1.02 -1.73 -6.74
C GLY A 32 1.81 -1.31 -5.53
N ASP A 33 2.68 -0.32 -5.74
CA ASP A 33 3.47 0.27 -4.68
C ASP A 33 3.74 1.74 -5.00
N ALA A 34 4.08 2.50 -3.97
CA ALA A 34 4.41 3.91 -4.13
C ALA A 34 5.29 4.37 -2.99
N GLY A 35 6.02 5.48 -3.22
CA GLY A 35 6.96 6.02 -2.25
C GLY A 35 6.40 7.07 -1.31
N ASP A 36 5.16 7.48 -1.49
CA ASP A 36 4.51 8.44 -0.60
C ASP A 36 3.00 8.34 -0.76
N GLY A 37 2.28 9.00 0.16
CA GLY A 37 0.83 8.92 0.18
C GLY A 37 0.15 9.61 -1.00
N GLU A 38 0.77 10.69 -1.51
CA GLU A 38 0.19 11.40 -2.64
C GLU A 38 0.19 10.56 -3.91
N LEU A 39 1.29 9.86 -4.15
CA LEU A 39 1.37 8.94 -5.28
C LEU A 39 0.50 7.70 -5.07
N ALA A 40 0.46 7.22 -3.83
CA ALA A 40 -0.25 6.00 -3.51
C ALA A 40 -1.77 6.13 -3.66
N TYR A 41 -2.33 7.23 -3.19
CA TYR A 41 -3.78 7.33 -3.04
C TYR A 41 -4.55 7.13 -4.35
N PRO A 42 -4.18 7.79 -5.47
CA PRO A 42 -4.90 7.56 -6.73
C PRO A 42 -4.83 6.11 -7.21
N ILE A 43 -3.70 5.44 -6.98
CA ILE A 43 -3.53 4.04 -7.38
C ILE A 43 -4.39 3.15 -6.49
N ILE A 44 -4.42 3.45 -5.20
CA ILE A 44 -5.27 2.72 -4.25
C ILE A 44 -6.74 2.86 -4.62
N GLN A 45 -7.18 4.06 -4.98
CA GLN A 45 -8.55 4.28 -5.40
C GLN A 45 -8.90 3.45 -6.64
N LYS A 46 -7.95 3.32 -7.55
CA LYS A 46 -8.15 2.58 -8.79
C LYS A 46 -8.11 1.07 -8.57
N THR A 47 -7.14 0.58 -7.81
CA THR A 47 -6.95 -0.85 -7.61
C THR A 47 -7.83 -1.44 -6.53
N ARG A 48 -8.26 -0.62 -5.56
CA ARG A 48 -9.11 -1.01 -4.44
C ARG A 48 -8.57 -2.26 -3.72
N PRO A 49 -7.39 -2.14 -3.11
CA PRO A 49 -6.75 -3.31 -2.48
C PRO A 49 -7.52 -3.77 -1.25
N ASP A 50 -7.38 -5.04 -0.94
CA ASP A 50 -7.94 -5.59 0.29
C ASP A 50 -7.07 -5.27 1.49
N ILE A 51 -5.75 -5.14 1.25
CA ILE A 51 -4.77 -4.87 2.30
C ILE A 51 -3.85 -3.74 1.85
N LEU A 52 -3.69 -2.75 2.70
CA LEU A 52 -2.71 -1.68 2.51
C LEU A 52 -1.64 -1.82 3.57
N ILE A 53 -0.40 -2.05 3.13
CA ILE A 53 0.76 -2.02 4.01
C ILE A 53 1.40 -0.66 3.82
N THR A 54 1.51 0.14 4.89
CA THR A 54 2.06 1.48 4.76
C THR A 54 3.02 1.82 5.88
N ASP A 55 4.09 2.51 5.52
CA ASP A 55 4.95 3.16 6.49
C ASP A 55 4.23 4.40 7.01
N ILE A 56 4.61 4.84 8.21
CA ILE A 56 4.02 6.03 8.81
C ILE A 56 4.70 7.28 8.26
N LYS A 57 6.01 7.31 8.27
CA LYS A 57 6.77 8.49 7.85
C LYS A 57 7.10 8.45 6.38
N MET A 58 6.41 9.27 5.60
CA MET A 58 6.66 9.40 4.18
C MET A 58 6.54 10.88 3.81
N PRO A 59 7.26 11.33 2.76
CA PRO A 59 7.15 12.74 2.34
C PRO A 59 5.79 13.01 1.71
N PHE A 60 5.45 14.28 1.66
CA PHE A 60 4.22 14.82 1.07
C PHE A 60 2.99 14.39 1.86
N MET A 61 2.49 13.19 1.67
CA MET A 61 1.40 12.65 2.49
C MET A 61 1.93 11.43 3.24
N ASP A 62 1.92 11.50 4.58
CA ASP A 62 2.42 10.40 5.41
C ASP A 62 1.40 9.26 5.54
N GLY A 63 1.82 8.19 6.21
CA GLY A 63 0.99 7.00 6.34
C GLY A 63 -0.26 7.20 7.19
N LEU A 64 -0.22 8.12 8.16
CA LEU A 64 -1.39 8.40 8.98
C LEU A 64 -2.47 9.09 8.17
N GLU A 65 -2.08 10.09 7.38
CA GLU A 65 -3.02 10.80 6.52
C GLU A 65 -3.56 9.87 5.45
N LEU A 66 -2.68 9.07 4.83
CA LEU A 66 -3.10 8.10 3.82
C LEU A 66 -4.10 7.11 4.42
N SER A 67 -3.80 6.59 5.61
CA SER A 67 -4.68 5.64 6.30
C SER A 67 -6.05 6.25 6.58
N ARG A 68 -6.07 7.52 6.98
CA ARG A 68 -7.32 8.22 7.26
C ARG A 68 -8.19 8.33 6.01
N LEU A 69 -7.57 8.70 4.89
CA LEU A 69 -8.28 8.82 3.63
C LEU A 69 -8.80 7.46 3.15
N VAL A 70 -7.96 6.44 3.24
CA VAL A 70 -8.34 5.10 2.80
C VAL A 70 -9.46 4.55 3.67
N LYS A 71 -9.38 4.75 4.97
CA LYS A 71 -10.46 4.31 5.87
C LYS A 71 -11.79 4.96 5.52
N HIS A 72 -11.76 6.23 5.13
CA HIS A 72 -12.96 6.96 4.78
C HIS A 72 -13.54 6.48 3.44
N GLU A 73 -12.68 6.35 2.42
CA GLU A 73 -13.13 6.03 1.06
C GLU A 73 -13.30 4.53 0.82
N LEU A 74 -12.46 3.72 1.46
CA LEU A 74 -12.42 2.27 1.25
C LEU A 74 -12.42 1.58 2.62
N PRO A 75 -13.56 1.64 3.34
CA PRO A 75 -13.57 1.15 4.72
C PRO A 75 -13.30 -0.34 4.86
N GLU A 76 -13.40 -1.11 3.78
CA GLU A 76 -13.12 -2.54 3.83
C GLU A 76 -11.64 -2.88 3.66
N THR A 77 -10.81 -1.91 3.25
CA THR A 77 -9.38 -2.14 3.12
C THR A 77 -8.76 -2.24 4.52
N LYS A 78 -8.05 -3.34 4.77
CA LYS A 78 -7.29 -3.51 6.00
C LYS A 78 -5.97 -2.76 5.90
N ILE A 79 -5.64 -2.01 6.94
CA ILE A 79 -4.41 -1.23 6.98
C ILE A 79 -3.47 -1.85 8.02
N ILE A 80 -2.24 -2.07 7.60
CA ILE A 80 -1.21 -2.66 8.46
C ILE A 80 -0.04 -1.70 8.59
#